data_81bab5651e1873bdf763c4b630d9099a
#
_entry.id   81bab5651e1873bdf763c4b630d9099a
#
_cell.length_a   1.000
_cell.length_b   1.000
_cell.length_c   1.000
_cell.angle_alpha   90.00
_cell.angle_beta   90.00
_cell.angle_gamma   90.00
#
_symmetry.space_group_name_H-M   'P 1'
#
loop_
_entity.id
_entity.type
_entity.pdbx_description
1 polymer ?
#
loop_
_entity_poly.entity_id
_entity_poly.type
_entity_poly.pdbx_seq_one_letter_code
_entity_poly.pdbx_strand_id
1 'polypeptide(L)'
;MAESKRGKQTARNMFLSTMVTAACAGVIYIFVPHDENLDPVKAVDFTVELATVRTTAPYPVAAPEGLPEKWKPTSVSYDATAGKAWHIGFLDPDGKYVAVEQSTAAARTYVAQVSQKAKDTGTTAKVAGREWQVWEGEKYDALVLPEKGHTTVVTGSAPRERLVEMAEALKTQPVGGPAPSASPAS
;
A
#
# COMPACT_ATOMS: atom_id res chain seq x y z
N MET A 1 51.86 -43.83 16.99
CA MET A 1 50.51 -43.81 17.63
C MET A 1 50.15 -42.41 18.17
N ALA A 2 50.29 -41.35 17.39
CA ALA A 2 50.02 -39.96 17.83
C ALA A 2 48.85 -39.25 17.09
N GLU A 3 48.25 -39.87 16.09
CA GLU A 3 47.18 -39.21 15.28
C GLU A 3 45.79 -39.27 15.88
N SER A 4 45.50 -40.20 16.75
CA SER A 4 44.14 -40.39 17.33
C SER A 4 43.73 -39.32 18.35
N LYS A 5 44.68 -38.62 18.98
CA LYS A 5 44.36 -37.61 20.01
C LYS A 5 43.95 -36.23 19.40
N ARG A 6 44.51 -35.85 18.25
CA ARG A 6 44.19 -34.58 17.58
C ARG A 6 42.76 -34.56 17.01
N GLY A 7 42.31 -35.67 16.40
CA GLY A 7 40.97 -35.77 15.86
C GLY A 7 39.84 -35.66 16.93
N LYS A 8 40.06 -36.28 18.08
CA LYS A 8 39.10 -36.22 19.20
C LYS A 8 39.00 -34.81 19.84
N GLN A 9 40.10 -34.06 19.88
CA GLN A 9 40.11 -32.69 20.39
C GLN A 9 39.42 -31.74 19.43
N THR A 10 39.61 -31.88 18.11
CA THR A 10 38.96 -31.07 17.08
C THR A 10 37.43 -31.31 17.06
N ALA A 11 37.02 -32.59 17.14
CA ALA A 11 35.58 -32.94 17.19
C ALA A 11 34.91 -32.38 18.46
N ARG A 12 35.57 -32.45 19.61
CA ARG A 12 35.07 -31.92 20.88
C ARG A 12 34.95 -30.39 20.83
N ASN A 13 35.94 -29.71 20.26
CA ASN A 13 35.88 -28.23 20.13
C ASN A 13 34.79 -27.78 19.12
N MET A 14 34.59 -28.53 18.05
CA MET A 14 33.52 -28.27 17.08
C MET A 14 32.15 -28.47 17.74
N PHE A 15 31.96 -29.54 18.53
CA PHE A 15 30.73 -29.78 19.25
C PHE A 15 30.44 -28.70 20.31
N LEU A 16 31.47 -28.29 21.06
CA LEU A 16 31.35 -27.20 22.03
C LEU A 16 30.99 -25.87 21.38
N SER A 17 31.60 -25.52 20.25
CA SER A 17 31.28 -24.30 19.49
C SER A 17 29.84 -24.32 19.00
N THR A 18 29.36 -25.43 18.44
CA THR A 18 28.00 -25.60 17.98
C THR A 18 26.98 -25.48 19.14
N MET A 19 27.31 -26.08 20.31
CA MET A 19 26.46 -25.97 21.51
C MET A 19 26.34 -24.52 22.01
N VAL A 20 27.47 -23.78 22.03
CA VAL A 20 27.46 -22.37 22.45
C VAL A 20 26.65 -21.53 21.47
N THR A 21 26.81 -21.73 20.16
CA THR A 21 26.05 -21.01 19.14
C THR A 21 24.54 -21.32 19.26
N ALA A 22 24.18 -22.58 19.46
CA ALA A 22 22.78 -22.99 19.65
C ALA A 22 22.19 -22.41 20.96
N ALA A 23 22.98 -22.37 22.04
CA ALA A 23 22.55 -21.74 23.29
C ALA A 23 22.34 -20.24 23.15
N CYS A 24 23.27 -19.54 22.47
CA CYS A 24 23.10 -18.10 22.15
C CYS A 24 21.86 -17.84 21.29
N ALA A 25 21.66 -18.66 20.25
CA ALA A 25 20.47 -18.56 19.39
C ALA A 25 19.16 -18.82 20.18
N GLY A 26 19.18 -19.80 21.10
CA GLY A 26 18.05 -20.10 21.99
C GLY A 26 17.75 -18.95 22.93
N VAL A 27 18.77 -18.33 23.52
CA VAL A 27 18.62 -17.14 24.36
C VAL A 27 18.02 -15.98 23.57
N ILE A 28 18.56 -15.71 22.37
CA ILE A 28 18.02 -14.65 21.50
C ILE A 28 16.57 -14.96 21.15
N TYR A 29 16.24 -16.22 20.81
CA TYR A 29 14.87 -16.62 20.47
C TYR A 29 13.88 -16.40 21.63
N ILE A 30 14.29 -16.66 22.88
CA ILE A 30 13.44 -16.45 24.07
C ILE A 30 13.28 -14.95 24.41
N PHE A 31 14.34 -14.14 24.20
CA PHE A 31 14.32 -12.73 24.56
C PHE A 31 13.86 -11.79 23.44
N VAL A 32 13.76 -12.27 22.20
CA VAL A 32 13.10 -11.51 21.12
C VAL A 32 11.59 -11.66 21.32
N PRO A 33 10.86 -10.56 21.59
CA PRO A 33 9.41 -10.62 21.67
C PRO A 33 8.82 -11.14 20.35
N HIS A 34 8.19 -12.28 20.40
CA HIS A 34 7.41 -12.83 19.28
C HIS A 34 5.96 -12.36 19.47
N ASP A 35 5.76 -11.05 19.45
CA ASP A 35 4.42 -10.48 19.45
C ASP A 35 3.78 -10.72 18.08
N GLU A 36 3.16 -11.86 17.91
CA GLU A 36 2.35 -12.21 16.73
C GLU A 36 1.16 -11.23 16.55
N ASN A 37 0.88 -10.41 17.54
CA ASN A 37 -0.17 -9.38 17.55
C ASN A 37 0.34 -7.94 17.34
N LEU A 38 1.64 -7.75 17.15
CA LEU A 38 2.11 -6.46 16.68
C LEU A 38 1.65 -6.30 15.24
N ASP A 39 0.64 -5.47 15.04
CA ASP A 39 0.25 -4.98 13.73
C ASP A 39 1.48 -4.25 13.13
N PRO A 40 2.23 -4.89 12.22
CA PRO A 40 3.51 -4.34 11.76
C PRO A 40 3.33 -3.05 10.96
N VAL A 41 2.09 -2.71 10.60
CA VAL A 41 1.75 -1.51 9.85
C VAL A 41 0.88 -0.62 10.72
N LYS A 42 1.49 0.43 11.26
CA LYS A 42 0.76 1.49 11.95
C LYS A 42 -0.12 2.24 10.95
N ALA A 43 -1.42 2.30 11.22
CA ALA A 43 -2.33 3.09 10.40
C ALA A 43 -1.92 4.59 10.42
N VAL A 44 -1.90 5.21 9.25
CA VAL A 44 -1.60 6.63 9.07
C VAL A 44 -2.92 7.41 9.09
N ASP A 45 -3.01 8.44 9.92
CA ASP A 45 -4.11 9.40 9.81
C ASP A 45 -3.82 10.35 8.64
N PHE A 46 -4.69 10.37 7.66
CA PHE A 46 -4.57 11.19 6.45
C PHE A 46 -5.56 12.38 6.42
N THR A 47 -6.27 12.62 7.51
CA THR A 47 -7.35 13.62 7.57
C THR A 47 -6.83 15.03 7.30
N VAL A 48 -5.69 15.39 7.88
CA VAL A 48 -5.09 16.72 7.75
C VAL A 48 -4.54 16.93 6.33
N GLU A 49 -3.81 15.95 5.81
CA GLU A 49 -3.28 15.97 4.45
C GLU A 49 -4.40 16.07 3.42
N LEU A 50 -5.46 15.27 3.58
CA LEU A 50 -6.61 15.29 2.69
C LEU A 50 -7.31 16.66 2.71
N ALA A 51 -7.52 17.26 3.88
CA ALA A 51 -8.11 18.59 4.00
C ALA A 51 -7.24 19.64 3.28
N THR A 52 -5.92 19.59 3.45
CA THR A 52 -4.97 20.48 2.79
C THR A 52 -4.99 20.33 1.27
N VAL A 53 -4.96 19.09 0.78
CA VAL A 53 -4.94 18.81 -0.67
C VAL A 53 -6.25 19.23 -1.33
N ARG A 54 -7.39 19.05 -0.68
CA ARG A 54 -8.71 19.50 -1.17
C ARG A 54 -8.78 21.00 -1.44
N THR A 55 -7.96 21.80 -0.76
CA THR A 55 -7.88 23.26 -0.99
C THR A 55 -6.82 23.64 -2.03
N THR A 56 -5.85 22.77 -2.28
CA THR A 56 -4.65 23.11 -3.07
C THR A 56 -4.65 22.46 -4.46
N ALA A 57 -5.22 21.26 -4.58
CA ALA A 57 -5.24 20.52 -5.84
C ALA A 57 -6.14 21.22 -6.89
N PRO A 58 -5.75 21.23 -8.17
CA PRO A 58 -6.55 21.82 -9.25
C PRO A 58 -7.68 20.92 -9.76
N TYR A 59 -7.96 19.82 -9.07
CA TYR A 59 -9.00 18.83 -9.42
C TYR A 59 -9.72 18.35 -8.16
N PRO A 60 -10.94 17.78 -8.29
CA PRO A 60 -11.64 17.16 -7.17
C PRO A 60 -10.86 15.99 -6.59
N VAL A 61 -10.44 16.09 -5.34
CA VAL A 61 -9.61 15.07 -4.68
C VAL A 61 -10.49 13.90 -4.27
N ALA A 62 -10.12 12.70 -4.76
CA ALA A 62 -10.76 11.44 -4.40
C ALA A 62 -10.11 10.84 -3.13
N ALA A 63 -10.96 10.43 -2.20
CA ALA A 63 -10.55 9.64 -1.05
C ALA A 63 -11.64 8.60 -0.74
N PRO A 64 -11.29 7.42 -0.21
CA PRO A 64 -12.30 6.42 0.13
C PRO A 64 -13.04 6.83 1.41
N GLU A 65 -14.34 6.56 1.42
CA GLU A 65 -15.21 6.74 2.57
C GLU A 65 -16.04 5.46 2.80
N GLY A 66 -16.19 5.06 4.07
CA GLY A 66 -17.01 3.91 4.44
C GLY A 66 -16.35 2.54 4.16
N LEU A 67 -15.03 2.47 3.98
CA LEU A 67 -14.33 1.21 3.93
C LEU A 67 -14.45 0.46 5.27
N PRO A 68 -14.53 -0.90 5.26
CA PRO A 68 -14.50 -1.69 6.48
C PRO A 68 -13.24 -1.43 7.31
N GLU A 69 -13.34 -1.55 8.66
CA GLU A 69 -12.24 -1.28 9.61
C GLU A 69 -10.93 -2.05 9.34
N LYS A 70 -11.01 -3.17 8.61
CA LYS A 70 -9.84 -3.97 8.26
C LYS A 70 -8.97 -3.35 7.17
N TRP A 71 -9.45 -2.32 6.48
CA TRP A 71 -8.64 -1.54 5.56
C TRP A 71 -7.75 -0.57 6.34
N LYS A 72 -6.44 -0.65 6.15
CA LYS A 72 -5.47 0.14 6.90
C LYS A 72 -4.78 1.15 6.01
N PRO A 73 -4.96 2.47 6.22
CA PRO A 73 -4.17 3.47 5.52
C PRO A 73 -2.71 3.38 5.95
N THR A 74 -1.80 3.38 4.98
CA THR A 74 -0.35 3.14 5.21
C THR A 74 0.53 4.27 4.74
N SER A 75 0.05 5.07 3.79
CA SER A 75 0.81 6.19 3.24
C SER A 75 -0.13 7.25 2.69
N VAL A 76 0.34 8.50 2.74
CA VAL A 76 -0.33 9.63 2.15
C VAL A 76 0.71 10.62 1.67
N SER A 77 0.52 11.20 0.49
CA SER A 77 1.37 12.28 0.00
C SER A 77 0.69 13.12 -1.07
N TYR A 78 1.14 14.37 -1.20
CA TYR A 78 0.78 15.25 -2.29
C TYR A 78 2.02 15.95 -2.83
N ASP A 79 2.29 15.76 -4.12
CA ASP A 79 3.38 16.46 -4.81
C ASP A 79 2.80 17.62 -5.65
N ALA A 80 2.96 18.84 -5.15
CA ALA A 80 2.50 20.04 -5.81
C ALA A 80 3.31 20.40 -7.06
N THR A 81 4.44 19.76 -7.31
CA THR A 81 5.37 20.07 -8.41
C THR A 81 5.27 19.07 -9.56
N ALA A 82 5.34 17.79 -9.26
CA ALA A 82 5.33 16.71 -10.25
C ALA A 82 3.89 16.29 -10.58
N GLY A 83 3.26 16.97 -11.53
CA GLY A 83 1.91 16.61 -12.00
C GLY A 83 0.79 16.78 -10.99
N LYS A 84 1.02 17.54 -9.91
CA LYS A 84 0.04 17.72 -8.83
C LYS A 84 -0.47 16.36 -8.33
N ALA A 85 0.46 15.45 -8.04
CA ALA A 85 0.13 14.07 -7.76
C ALA A 85 -0.38 13.87 -6.33
N TRP A 86 -1.57 13.33 -6.18
CA TRP A 86 -2.17 12.85 -4.94
C TRP A 86 -2.01 11.36 -4.83
N HIS A 87 -1.59 10.89 -3.67
CA HIS A 87 -1.41 9.49 -3.35
C HIS A 87 -1.95 9.18 -1.96
N ILE A 88 -2.69 8.08 -1.85
CA ILE A 88 -3.08 7.47 -0.58
C ILE A 88 -3.04 5.95 -0.71
N GLY A 89 -2.24 5.29 0.10
CA GLY A 89 -2.03 3.83 0.10
C GLY A 89 -2.70 3.15 1.28
N PHE A 90 -3.20 1.94 1.03
CA PHE A 90 -3.85 1.09 2.00
C PHE A 90 -3.31 -0.34 1.95
N LEU A 91 -3.47 -1.06 3.03
CA LEU A 91 -3.54 -2.52 3.01
C LEU A 91 -5.00 -2.95 3.10
N ASP A 92 -5.39 -3.90 2.26
CA ASP A 92 -6.67 -4.55 2.31
C ASP A 92 -6.76 -5.54 3.50
N PRO A 93 -7.93 -6.15 3.79
CA PRO A 93 -8.08 -7.12 4.87
C PRO A 93 -7.14 -8.34 4.80
N ASP A 94 -6.60 -8.64 3.61
CA ASP A 94 -5.69 -9.77 3.36
C ASP A 94 -4.21 -9.31 3.33
N GLY A 95 -3.93 -8.05 3.72
CA GLY A 95 -2.59 -7.46 3.75
C GLY A 95 -2.01 -7.15 2.38
N LYS A 96 -2.83 -7.05 1.32
CA LYS A 96 -2.41 -6.66 -0.01
C LYS A 96 -2.50 -5.16 -0.19
N TYR A 97 -1.57 -4.61 -0.95
CA TYR A 97 -1.49 -3.18 -1.20
C TYR A 97 -2.50 -2.69 -2.24
N VAL A 98 -3.18 -1.60 -1.91
CA VAL A 98 -4.06 -0.84 -2.81
C VAL A 98 -3.78 0.65 -2.64
N ALA A 99 -3.62 1.38 -3.72
CA ALA A 99 -3.45 2.83 -3.71
C ALA A 99 -4.50 3.54 -4.57
N VAL A 100 -4.87 4.72 -4.13
CA VAL A 100 -5.60 5.71 -4.91
C VAL A 100 -4.62 6.78 -5.33
N GLU A 101 -4.56 7.04 -6.61
CA GLU A 101 -3.62 7.94 -7.26
C GLU A 101 -4.38 8.94 -8.13
N GLN A 102 -4.04 10.21 -8.08
CA GLN A 102 -4.56 11.21 -9.01
C GLN A 102 -3.46 12.13 -9.49
N SER A 103 -3.50 12.55 -10.76
CA SER A 103 -2.51 13.49 -11.28
C SER A 103 -3.02 14.22 -12.53
N THR A 104 -2.47 15.42 -12.77
CA THR A 104 -2.62 16.16 -14.03
C THR A 104 -1.59 15.80 -15.08
N ALA A 105 -0.64 14.91 -14.75
CA ALA A 105 0.37 14.43 -15.69
C ALA A 105 -0.28 13.63 -16.85
N ALA A 106 0.49 13.43 -17.95
CA ALA A 106 0.02 12.65 -19.08
C ALA A 106 -0.40 11.23 -18.62
N ALA A 107 -1.68 10.90 -18.80
CA ALA A 107 -2.33 9.72 -18.22
C ALA A 107 -1.54 8.42 -18.42
N ARG A 108 -1.14 8.12 -19.68
CA ARG A 108 -0.44 6.87 -20.00
C ARG A 108 0.90 6.73 -19.27
N THR A 109 1.65 7.82 -19.16
CA THR A 109 2.95 7.83 -18.45
C THR A 109 2.74 7.68 -16.94
N TYR A 110 1.79 8.43 -16.38
CA TYR A 110 1.48 8.39 -14.97
C TYR A 110 0.97 7.01 -14.53
N VAL A 111 0.00 6.46 -15.26
CA VAL A 111 -0.53 5.12 -14.99
C VAL A 111 0.58 4.07 -15.01
N ALA A 112 1.43 4.07 -16.04
CA ALA A 112 2.55 3.13 -16.11
C ALA A 112 3.54 3.28 -14.96
N GLN A 113 3.72 4.48 -14.43
CA GLN A 113 4.59 4.76 -13.28
C GLN A 113 3.98 4.20 -11.99
N VAL A 114 2.73 4.55 -11.65
CA VAL A 114 2.10 4.17 -10.38
C VAL A 114 1.68 2.70 -10.33
N SER A 115 1.36 2.10 -11.48
CA SER A 115 1.01 0.68 -11.60
C SER A 115 2.22 -0.25 -11.87
N GLN A 116 3.45 0.27 -11.78
CA GLN A 116 4.67 -0.51 -12.06
C GLN A 116 4.65 -1.18 -13.45
N LYS A 117 4.25 -0.42 -14.49
CA LYS A 117 4.22 -0.82 -15.90
C LYS A 117 3.05 -1.74 -16.30
N ALA A 118 1.92 -1.68 -15.62
CA ALA A 118 0.70 -2.29 -16.14
C ALA A 118 0.36 -1.74 -17.53
N LYS A 119 -0.29 -2.56 -18.33
CA LYS A 119 -0.68 -2.27 -19.71
C LYS A 119 -2.19 -2.22 -19.84
N ASP A 120 -2.67 -1.29 -20.65
CA ASP A 120 -4.08 -1.20 -21.01
C ASP A 120 -4.52 -2.48 -21.73
N THR A 121 -5.54 -3.13 -21.21
CA THR A 121 -6.13 -4.34 -21.81
C THR A 121 -7.10 -4.03 -22.94
N GLY A 122 -7.47 -2.76 -23.13
CA GLY A 122 -8.52 -2.33 -24.05
C GLY A 122 -9.94 -2.66 -23.56
N THR A 123 -10.08 -3.13 -22.31
CA THR A 123 -11.39 -3.43 -21.71
C THR A 123 -11.77 -2.41 -20.66
N THR A 124 -13.06 -2.33 -20.33
CA THR A 124 -13.57 -1.45 -19.28
C THR A 124 -14.35 -2.24 -18.24
N ALA A 125 -14.41 -1.70 -17.01
CA ALA A 125 -15.25 -2.17 -15.93
C ALA A 125 -16.16 -1.03 -15.45
N LYS A 126 -17.44 -1.33 -15.25
CA LYS A 126 -18.38 -0.34 -14.70
C LYS A 126 -18.36 -0.39 -13.18
N VAL A 127 -17.84 0.68 -12.53
CA VAL A 127 -17.71 0.78 -11.09
C VAL A 127 -18.36 2.08 -10.63
N ALA A 128 -19.29 2.01 -9.67
CA ALA A 128 -20.06 3.16 -9.15
C ALA A 128 -20.68 4.03 -10.26
N GLY A 129 -21.18 3.39 -11.34
CA GLY A 129 -21.82 4.07 -12.47
C GLY A 129 -20.86 4.72 -13.48
N ARG A 130 -19.54 4.65 -13.27
CA ARG A 130 -18.50 5.17 -14.17
C ARG A 130 -17.78 4.03 -14.88
N GLU A 131 -17.28 4.28 -16.11
CA GLU A 131 -16.48 3.32 -16.87
C GLU A 131 -14.99 3.51 -16.59
N TRP A 132 -14.37 2.51 -16.01
CA TRP A 132 -12.95 2.46 -15.69
C TRP A 132 -12.23 1.59 -16.72
N GLN A 133 -11.13 2.06 -17.25
CA GLN A 133 -10.22 1.25 -18.07
C GLN A 133 -9.52 0.22 -17.17
N VAL A 134 -9.38 -1.00 -17.67
CA VAL A 134 -8.70 -2.08 -16.97
C VAL A 134 -7.27 -2.20 -17.48
N TRP A 135 -6.31 -2.13 -16.58
CA TRP A 135 -4.90 -2.31 -16.86
C TRP A 135 -4.36 -3.48 -16.06
N GLU A 136 -3.54 -4.32 -16.68
CA GLU A 136 -2.96 -5.52 -16.08
C GLU A 136 -1.43 -5.47 -16.11
N GLY A 137 -0.79 -5.88 -15.01
CA GLY A 137 0.65 -5.90 -14.86
C GLY A 137 1.15 -7.10 -14.08
N GLU A 138 2.45 -7.35 -14.13
CA GLU A 138 3.08 -8.47 -13.40
C GLU A 138 3.01 -8.30 -11.88
N LYS A 139 3.01 -7.06 -11.41
CA LYS A 139 3.02 -6.74 -9.97
C LYS A 139 1.73 -6.09 -9.51
N TYR A 140 1.25 -5.13 -10.29
CA TYR A 140 0.08 -4.33 -9.95
C TYR A 140 -0.88 -4.29 -11.12
N ASP A 141 -2.14 -4.54 -10.84
CA ASP A 141 -3.23 -4.21 -11.73
C ASP A 141 -3.72 -2.79 -11.44
N ALA A 142 -4.46 -2.20 -12.38
CA ALA A 142 -5.04 -0.89 -12.17
C ALA A 142 -6.42 -0.74 -12.82
N LEU A 143 -7.27 0.03 -12.15
CA LEU A 143 -8.48 0.63 -12.69
C LEU A 143 -8.17 2.11 -12.94
N VAL A 144 -8.38 2.58 -14.15
CA VAL A 144 -8.02 3.92 -14.57
C VAL A 144 -9.26 4.67 -15.04
N LEU A 145 -9.50 5.82 -14.47
CA LEU A 145 -10.58 6.72 -14.83
C LEU A 145 -9.99 8.03 -15.38
N PRO A 146 -9.94 8.19 -16.70
CA PRO A 146 -9.59 9.48 -17.29
C PRO A 146 -10.71 10.50 -17.06
N GLU A 147 -10.35 11.66 -16.52
CA GLU A 147 -11.26 12.77 -16.25
C GLU A 147 -10.76 14.06 -16.92
N LYS A 148 -11.59 15.10 -16.97
CA LYS A 148 -11.19 16.36 -17.59
C LYS A 148 -10.08 17.04 -16.75
N GLY A 149 -8.86 17.04 -17.27
CA GLY A 149 -7.71 17.71 -16.67
C GLY A 149 -6.93 16.90 -15.64
N HIS A 150 -7.37 15.68 -15.32
CA HIS A 150 -6.63 14.77 -14.43
C HIS A 150 -7.01 13.30 -14.70
N THR A 151 -6.27 12.39 -14.10
CA THR A 151 -6.55 10.95 -14.15
C THR A 151 -6.61 10.43 -12.73
N THR A 152 -7.65 9.63 -12.44
CA THR A 152 -7.77 8.87 -11.18
C THR A 152 -7.41 7.41 -11.46
N VAL A 153 -6.58 6.83 -10.61
CA VAL A 153 -6.11 5.44 -10.70
C VAL A 153 -6.31 4.74 -9.37
N VAL A 154 -6.86 3.55 -9.39
CA VAL A 154 -6.82 2.61 -8.26
C VAL A 154 -5.92 1.46 -8.66
N THR A 155 -4.82 1.25 -7.96
CA THR A 155 -3.79 0.28 -8.36
C THR A 155 -3.23 -0.46 -7.15
N GLY A 156 -2.70 -1.65 -7.35
CA GLY A 156 -2.08 -2.39 -6.27
C GLY A 156 -1.81 -3.85 -6.59
N SER A 157 -1.29 -4.57 -5.58
CA SER A 157 -1.06 -6.00 -5.63
C SER A 157 -2.28 -6.83 -5.19
N ALA A 158 -3.34 -6.16 -4.76
CA ALA A 158 -4.59 -6.81 -4.40
C ALA A 158 -5.33 -7.33 -5.65
N PRO A 159 -6.17 -8.37 -5.50
CA PRO A 159 -6.99 -8.85 -6.60
C PRO A 159 -7.98 -7.77 -7.06
N ARG A 160 -8.44 -7.91 -8.32
CA ARG A 160 -9.30 -6.91 -8.98
C ARG A 160 -10.54 -6.55 -8.17
N GLU A 161 -11.12 -7.50 -7.47
CA GLU A 161 -12.31 -7.30 -6.63
C GLU A 161 -12.05 -6.26 -5.53
N ARG A 162 -10.83 -6.24 -4.96
CA ARG A 162 -10.42 -5.26 -3.96
C ARG A 162 -10.16 -3.89 -4.57
N LEU A 163 -9.65 -3.83 -5.80
CA LEU A 163 -9.53 -2.57 -6.53
C LEU A 163 -10.90 -1.98 -6.85
N VAL A 164 -11.87 -2.83 -7.20
CA VAL A 164 -13.27 -2.42 -7.42
C VAL A 164 -13.89 -1.91 -6.13
N GLU A 165 -13.76 -2.64 -5.01
CA GLU A 165 -14.24 -2.21 -3.68
C GLU A 165 -13.67 -0.84 -3.30
N MET A 166 -12.38 -0.62 -3.49
CA MET A 166 -11.75 0.68 -3.27
C MET A 166 -12.34 1.76 -4.21
N ALA A 167 -12.49 1.47 -5.50
CA ALA A 167 -13.03 2.41 -6.47
C ALA A 167 -14.49 2.78 -6.19
N GLU A 168 -15.31 1.86 -5.66
CA GLU A 168 -16.68 2.08 -5.23
C GLU A 168 -16.76 2.99 -3.99
N ALA A 169 -15.79 2.86 -3.08
CA ALA A 169 -15.71 3.68 -1.87
C ALA A 169 -15.25 5.11 -2.15
N LEU A 170 -14.71 5.42 -3.34
CA LEU A 170 -14.18 6.74 -3.64
C LEU A 170 -15.29 7.80 -3.66
N LYS A 171 -15.07 8.84 -2.87
CA LYS A 171 -15.84 10.09 -2.90
C LYS A 171 -14.93 11.22 -3.33
N THR A 172 -15.45 12.05 -4.23
CA THR A 172 -14.77 13.27 -4.68
C THR A 172 -15.47 14.48 -4.07
N GLN A 173 -14.68 15.41 -3.56
CA GLN A 173 -15.23 16.71 -3.15
C GLN A 173 -14.76 17.81 -4.09
N PRO A 174 -15.62 18.77 -4.43
CA PRO A 174 -15.24 19.92 -5.24
C PRO A 174 -14.08 20.69 -4.60
N VAL A 175 -13.24 21.30 -5.43
CA VAL A 175 -12.18 22.19 -4.97
C VAL A 175 -12.79 23.32 -4.12
N GLY A 176 -12.29 23.50 -2.88
CA GLY A 176 -12.80 24.53 -1.97
C GLY A 176 -14.09 24.20 -1.22
N GLY A 177 -14.58 22.96 -1.29
CA GLY A 177 -15.72 22.50 -0.51
C GLY A 177 -15.40 22.37 0.99
N PRO A 178 -16.42 22.50 1.88
CA PRO A 178 -16.21 22.34 3.32
C PRO A 178 -15.73 20.92 3.64
N ALA A 179 -14.83 20.81 4.62
CA ALA A 179 -14.39 19.51 5.13
C ALA A 179 -15.58 18.68 5.60
N PRO A 180 -15.59 17.35 5.39
CA PRO A 180 -16.61 16.49 5.97
C PRO A 180 -16.60 16.66 7.48
N SER A 181 -17.76 16.95 8.06
CA SER A 181 -17.90 16.97 9.52
C SER A 181 -17.60 15.56 10.03
N ALA A 182 -16.57 15.44 10.86
CA ALA A 182 -16.30 14.20 11.59
C ALA A 182 -17.58 13.86 12.38
N SER A 183 -18.22 12.76 12.03
CA SER A 183 -19.31 12.22 12.83
C SER A 183 -18.70 11.72 14.14
N PRO A 184 -19.13 12.18 15.32
CA PRO A 184 -18.59 11.64 16.56
C PRO A 184 -18.97 10.16 16.64
N ALA A 185 -17.96 9.33 16.88
CA ALA A 185 -18.15 7.93 17.24
C ALA A 185 -19.00 7.86 18.52
N SER A 186 -20.12 7.21 18.41
CA SER A 186 -21.01 6.88 19.53
C SER A 186 -20.62 5.56 20.13
#